data_3e160d9d1c3481416408320efb37866b
#
_entry.id   3e160d9d1c3481416408320efb37866b
#
_cell.length_a   1.000
_cell.length_b   1.000
_cell.length_c   1.000
_cell.angle_alpha   90.00
_cell.angle_beta   90.00
_cell.angle_gamma   90.00
#
_symmetry.space_group_name_H-M   'P 1'
#
loop_
_entity.id
_entity.type
_entity.pdbx_description
1 polymer ?
#
loop_
_entity_poly.entity_id
_entity_poly.type
_entity_poly.pdbx_seq_one_letter_code
_entity_poly.pdbx_strand_id
1 'polypeptide(L)'
;LREQDQSANFLADDQADVSFSASFTQPLLRGGWELVTEQQRRTAEYSREESYEAVRQAASDSVQEAVDAYWDLLFAMEDVKVKEFGVKLAEESKAVTEARFKVGSVAEVEVVQTEAEIANREDQLLTARNTVRQAQDRLRLLITEFDSQDGNDWAIDFQPISELPEAVATTMNWEDALDVALEERADLRQARV
;
A
#
# COMPACT_ATOMS: atom_id res chain seq x y z
N LEU A 1 79.39 -29.59 58.16
CA LEU A 1 78.17 -28.89 57.97
C LEU A 1 78.42 -27.87 56.86
N ARG A 2 77.97 -28.20 55.65
CA ARG A 2 78.08 -27.38 54.47
C ARG A 2 76.73 -26.61 54.27
N GLU A 3 76.77 -25.36 54.44
CA GLU A 3 75.73 -24.46 53.91
C GLU A 3 76.06 -24.23 52.44
N GLN A 4 75.16 -24.70 51.56
CA GLN A 4 75.14 -24.33 50.14
C GLN A 4 74.29 -23.09 49.97
N ASP A 5 74.95 -22.03 49.72
CA ASP A 5 74.36 -20.77 49.28
C ASP A 5 73.84 -20.92 47.82
N GLN A 6 72.56 -21.10 47.67
CA GLN A 6 71.88 -21.05 46.36
C GLN A 6 71.42 -19.64 46.17
N SER A 7 72.29 -18.74 45.83
CA SER A 7 71.85 -17.48 45.22
C SER A 7 71.36 -17.77 43.78
N ALA A 8 70.10 -18.06 43.68
CA ALA A 8 69.42 -18.25 42.43
C ALA A 8 69.53 -16.99 41.60
N ASN A 9 70.06 -17.19 40.44
CA ASN A 9 70.17 -16.28 39.33
C ASN A 9 68.79 -15.77 38.91
N PHE A 10 68.40 -14.61 39.39
CA PHE A 10 67.20 -13.90 38.99
C PHE A 10 67.51 -12.83 37.93
N LEU A 11 68.10 -13.25 36.83
CA LEU A 11 68.15 -12.48 35.63
C LEU A 11 67.18 -13.19 34.62
N ALA A 12 65.91 -12.96 34.81
CA ALA A 12 65.00 -13.21 33.74
C ALA A 12 65.39 -12.26 32.61
N ASP A 13 66.06 -12.81 31.62
CA ASP A 13 66.26 -12.14 30.33
C ASP A 13 64.91 -11.97 29.66
N ASP A 14 64.35 -10.82 29.91
CA ASP A 14 63.03 -10.41 29.28
C ASP A 14 63.32 -9.98 27.84
N GLN A 15 63.61 -10.99 27.00
CA GLN A 15 63.72 -10.78 25.55
C GLN A 15 62.34 -10.63 24.95
N ALA A 16 61.91 -9.39 24.79
CA ALA A 16 60.78 -9.06 24.01
C ALA A 16 61.12 -9.14 22.53
N ASP A 17 60.81 -10.28 21.91
CA ASP A 17 60.91 -10.44 20.46
C ASP A 17 59.76 -9.71 19.77
N VAL A 18 60.04 -8.56 19.18
CA VAL A 18 59.09 -7.83 18.32
C VAL A 18 59.36 -8.20 16.86
N SER A 19 58.49 -9.02 16.27
CA SER A 19 58.57 -9.36 14.85
C SER A 19 57.56 -8.50 14.06
N PHE A 20 58.05 -7.77 13.07
CA PHE A 20 57.26 -7.06 12.11
C PHE A 20 57.33 -7.81 10.77
N SER A 21 56.17 -8.30 10.28
CA SER A 21 56.05 -8.93 8.96
C SER A 21 55.10 -8.13 8.05
N ALA A 22 55.61 -7.70 6.91
CA ALA A 22 54.80 -7.12 5.84
C ALA A 22 54.80 -8.09 4.65
N SER A 23 53.60 -8.53 4.25
CA SER A 23 53.42 -9.35 3.06
C SER A 23 52.73 -8.55 1.98
N PHE A 24 53.27 -8.58 0.78
CA PHE A 24 52.69 -8.01 -0.43
C PHE A 24 52.36 -9.13 -1.41
N THR A 25 51.10 -9.28 -1.75
CA THR A 25 50.63 -10.30 -2.70
C THR A 25 49.96 -9.62 -3.89
N GLN A 26 50.58 -9.72 -5.05
CA GLN A 26 50.01 -9.21 -6.32
C GLN A 26 49.54 -10.40 -7.16
N PRO A 27 48.19 -10.59 -7.34
CA PRO A 27 47.70 -11.60 -8.26
C PRO A 27 47.97 -11.17 -9.69
N LEU A 28 48.62 -12.04 -10.49
CA LEU A 28 49.03 -11.71 -11.87
C LEU A 28 48.04 -12.22 -12.95
N LEU A 29 47.20 -13.17 -12.61
CA LEU A 29 46.26 -13.79 -13.57
C LEU A 29 44.81 -13.55 -13.21
N ARG A 30 44.26 -14.27 -12.24
CA ARG A 30 42.87 -14.17 -11.85
C ARG A 30 42.69 -13.11 -10.77
N GLY A 31 41.97 -12.01 -11.07
CA GLY A 31 41.75 -10.92 -10.11
C GLY A 31 42.84 -9.85 -10.06
N GLY A 32 43.87 -9.90 -10.97
CA GLY A 32 44.95 -8.92 -11.01
C GLY A 32 44.68 -7.66 -11.81
N TRP A 33 43.53 -7.59 -12.51
CA TRP A 33 43.20 -6.47 -13.37
C TRP A 33 42.16 -5.56 -12.69
N GLU A 34 42.31 -4.28 -12.86
CA GLU A 34 41.48 -3.22 -12.35
C GLU A 34 39.99 -3.48 -12.70
N LEU A 35 39.73 -4.04 -13.89
CA LEU A 35 38.40 -4.38 -14.38
C LEU A 35 37.63 -5.37 -13.46
N VAL A 36 38.33 -6.34 -12.84
CA VAL A 36 37.72 -7.32 -11.93
C VAL A 36 37.49 -6.73 -10.54
N THR A 37 38.38 -5.83 -10.10
CA THR A 37 38.22 -5.13 -8.82
C THR A 37 37.11 -4.08 -8.89
N GLU A 38 36.96 -3.43 -10.04
CA GLU A 38 35.87 -2.47 -10.28
C GLU A 38 34.50 -3.12 -10.49
N GLN A 39 34.44 -4.40 -10.86
CA GLN A 39 33.16 -5.09 -11.12
C GLN A 39 32.23 -5.05 -9.91
N GLN A 40 32.75 -5.28 -8.73
CA GLN A 40 31.94 -5.20 -7.50
C GLN A 40 31.40 -3.78 -7.25
N ARG A 41 32.21 -2.76 -7.50
CA ARG A 41 31.80 -1.36 -7.36
C ARG A 41 30.71 -1.01 -8.37
N ARG A 42 30.87 -1.39 -9.63
CA ARG A 42 29.86 -1.17 -10.69
C ARG A 42 28.56 -1.90 -10.40
N THR A 43 28.64 -3.16 -9.96
CA THR A 43 27.45 -3.91 -9.55
C THR A 43 26.72 -3.21 -8.38
N ALA A 44 27.46 -2.69 -7.41
CA ALA A 44 26.85 -1.94 -6.31
C ALA A 44 26.24 -0.60 -6.75
N GLU A 45 26.83 0.07 -7.72
CA GLU A 45 26.30 1.30 -8.34
C GLU A 45 24.99 1.01 -9.07
N TYR A 46 24.95 -0.02 -9.92
CA TYR A 46 23.72 -0.46 -10.61
C TYR A 46 22.63 -0.91 -9.63
N SER A 47 22.98 -1.70 -8.59
CA SER A 47 22.03 -2.11 -7.58
C SER A 47 21.44 -0.93 -6.79
N ARG A 48 22.23 0.12 -6.57
CA ARG A 48 21.75 1.35 -5.95
C ARG A 48 20.76 2.09 -6.85
N GLU A 49 21.08 2.20 -8.14
CA GLU A 49 20.21 2.86 -9.12
C GLU A 49 18.90 2.08 -9.30
N GLU A 50 18.99 0.77 -9.44
CA GLU A 50 17.82 -0.14 -9.45
C GLU A 50 16.95 0.04 -8.20
N SER A 51 17.58 0.10 -7.00
CA SER A 51 16.86 0.32 -5.75
C SER A 51 16.17 1.68 -5.70
N TYR A 52 16.77 2.72 -6.27
CA TYR A 52 16.17 4.05 -6.35
C TYR A 52 14.91 4.05 -7.24
N GLU A 53 14.98 3.43 -8.41
CA GLU A 53 13.81 3.30 -9.30
C GLU A 53 12.72 2.41 -8.67
N ALA A 54 13.11 1.36 -7.92
CA ALA A 54 12.17 0.53 -7.18
C ALA A 54 11.40 1.32 -6.09
N VAL A 55 12.09 2.20 -5.36
CA VAL A 55 11.44 3.11 -4.38
C VAL A 55 10.49 4.07 -5.09
N ARG A 56 10.89 4.60 -6.24
CA ARG A 56 10.02 5.50 -7.03
C ARG A 56 8.77 4.78 -7.53
N GLN A 57 8.91 3.54 -8.00
CA GLN A 57 7.78 2.71 -8.40
C GLN A 57 6.85 2.45 -7.21
N ALA A 58 7.38 2.01 -6.07
CA ALA A 58 6.59 1.74 -4.88
C ALA A 58 5.84 2.98 -4.38
N ALA A 59 6.47 4.16 -4.44
CA ALA A 59 5.81 5.42 -4.09
C ALA A 59 4.66 5.76 -5.06
N SER A 60 4.87 5.56 -6.36
CA SER A 60 3.83 5.77 -7.38
C SER A 60 2.65 4.83 -7.18
N ASP A 61 2.92 3.54 -6.92
CA ASP A 61 1.88 2.53 -6.68
C ASP A 61 1.09 2.85 -5.41
N SER A 62 1.76 3.31 -4.33
CA SER A 62 1.10 3.70 -3.08
C SER A 62 0.18 4.92 -3.28
N VAL A 63 0.61 5.90 -4.06
CA VAL A 63 -0.22 7.07 -4.39
C VAL A 63 -1.42 6.65 -5.22
N GLN A 64 -1.22 5.81 -6.22
CA GLN A 64 -2.32 5.30 -7.04
C GLN A 64 -3.33 4.52 -6.19
N GLU A 65 -2.87 3.63 -5.32
CA GLU A 65 -3.74 2.86 -4.44
C GLU A 65 -4.56 3.77 -3.49
N ALA A 66 -3.96 4.84 -2.97
CA ALA A 66 -4.67 5.81 -2.15
C ALA A 66 -5.72 6.59 -2.95
N VAL A 67 -5.42 6.96 -4.19
CA VAL A 67 -6.37 7.63 -5.10
C VAL A 67 -7.53 6.71 -5.45
N ASP A 68 -7.25 5.45 -5.77
CA ASP A 68 -8.28 4.45 -6.07
C ASP A 68 -9.19 4.22 -4.85
N ALA A 69 -8.62 4.06 -3.65
CA ALA A 69 -9.38 3.92 -2.42
C ALA A 69 -10.25 5.16 -2.10
N TYR A 70 -9.78 6.36 -2.44
CA TYR A 70 -10.57 7.59 -2.31
C TYR A 70 -11.80 7.58 -3.25
N TRP A 71 -11.63 7.17 -4.50
CA TRP A 71 -12.74 7.07 -5.46
C TRP A 71 -13.71 5.95 -5.10
N ASP A 72 -13.20 4.82 -4.59
CA ASP A 72 -14.03 3.72 -4.06
C ASP A 72 -14.91 4.20 -2.91
N LEU A 73 -14.37 5.00 -1.99
CA LEU A 73 -15.14 5.60 -0.89
C LEU A 73 -16.22 6.55 -1.41
N LEU A 74 -15.88 7.43 -2.34
CA LEU A 74 -16.83 8.37 -2.92
C LEU A 74 -17.97 7.63 -3.63
N PHE A 75 -17.65 6.62 -4.43
CA PHE A 75 -18.64 5.78 -5.09
C PHE A 75 -19.55 5.05 -4.09
N ALA A 76 -18.98 4.46 -3.04
CA ALA A 76 -19.76 3.78 -2.00
C ALA A 76 -20.72 4.74 -1.28
N MET A 77 -20.32 5.99 -1.03
CA MET A 77 -21.18 7.00 -0.42
C MET A 77 -22.34 7.41 -1.34
N GLU A 78 -22.09 7.53 -2.64
CA GLU A 78 -23.15 7.81 -3.62
C GLU A 78 -24.11 6.62 -3.76
N ASP A 79 -23.61 5.38 -3.72
CA ASP A 79 -24.46 4.18 -3.75
C ASP A 79 -25.41 4.13 -2.55
N VAL A 80 -24.97 4.52 -1.35
CA VAL A 80 -25.84 4.65 -0.17
C VAL A 80 -27.00 5.60 -0.45
N LYS A 81 -26.76 6.76 -1.05
CA LYS A 81 -27.82 7.72 -1.41
C LYS A 81 -28.83 7.10 -2.37
N VAL A 82 -28.35 6.35 -3.37
CA VAL A 82 -29.21 5.63 -4.32
C VAL A 82 -30.05 4.56 -3.61
N LYS A 83 -29.47 3.80 -2.66
CA LYS A 83 -30.21 2.79 -1.90
C LYS A 83 -31.22 3.41 -0.94
N GLU A 84 -30.90 4.53 -0.30
CA GLU A 84 -31.85 5.29 0.54
C GLU A 84 -33.05 5.78 -0.28
N PHE A 85 -32.78 6.28 -1.49
CA PHE A 85 -33.86 6.63 -2.41
C PHE A 85 -34.71 5.42 -2.82
N GLY A 86 -34.06 4.26 -3.03
CA GLY A 86 -34.73 3.00 -3.34
C GLY A 86 -35.66 2.52 -2.22
N VAL A 87 -35.25 2.63 -0.94
CA VAL A 87 -36.11 2.33 0.23
C VAL A 87 -37.30 3.25 0.24
N LYS A 88 -37.11 4.56 0.09
CA LYS A 88 -38.19 5.55 0.07
C LYS A 88 -39.21 5.28 -1.05
N LEU A 89 -38.74 4.93 -2.24
CA LEU A 89 -39.62 4.58 -3.35
C LEU A 89 -40.44 3.32 -3.06
N ALA A 90 -39.86 2.31 -2.39
CA ALA A 90 -40.57 1.10 -2.00
C ALA A 90 -41.66 1.39 -0.94
N GLU A 91 -41.38 2.28 0.03
CA GLU A 91 -42.33 2.74 1.04
C GLU A 91 -43.53 3.49 0.38
N GLU A 92 -43.25 4.38 -0.58
CA GLU A 92 -44.27 5.07 -1.35
C GLU A 92 -45.13 4.06 -2.15
N SER A 93 -44.52 3.05 -2.76
CA SER A 93 -45.23 1.98 -3.47
C SER A 93 -46.13 1.17 -2.54
N LYS A 94 -45.65 0.85 -1.31
CA LYS A 94 -46.46 0.18 -0.27
C LYS A 94 -47.69 1.03 0.07
N ALA A 95 -47.53 2.33 0.31
CA ALA A 95 -48.63 3.23 0.66
C ALA A 95 -49.72 3.25 -0.43
N VAL A 96 -49.31 3.25 -1.71
CA VAL A 96 -50.26 3.15 -2.85
C VAL A 96 -50.98 1.80 -2.86
N THR A 97 -50.26 0.70 -2.64
CA THR A 97 -50.82 -0.66 -2.61
C THR A 97 -51.80 -0.83 -1.46
N GLU A 98 -51.47 -0.32 -0.26
CA GLU A 98 -52.40 -0.31 0.87
C GLU A 98 -53.65 0.49 0.62
N ALA A 99 -53.55 1.65 -0.05
CA ALA A 99 -54.71 2.44 -0.44
C ALA A 99 -55.62 1.67 -1.41
N ARG A 100 -55.08 0.96 -2.38
CA ARG A 100 -55.80 0.09 -3.30
C ARG A 100 -56.43 -1.10 -2.61
N PHE A 101 -55.76 -1.69 -1.63
CA PHE A 101 -56.32 -2.78 -0.82
C PHE A 101 -57.53 -2.31 -0.02
N LYS A 102 -57.47 -1.14 0.61
CA LYS A 102 -58.58 -0.57 1.40
C LYS A 102 -59.87 -0.36 0.55
N VAL A 103 -59.73 -0.11 -0.73
CA VAL A 103 -60.86 0.00 -1.65
C VAL A 103 -61.21 -1.32 -2.36
N GLY A 104 -60.56 -2.42 -1.96
CA GLY A 104 -60.84 -3.76 -2.52
C GLY A 104 -60.32 -4.01 -3.93
N SER A 105 -59.39 -3.17 -4.42
CA SER A 105 -58.86 -3.24 -5.79
C SER A 105 -57.69 -4.25 -5.93
N VAL A 106 -57.01 -4.62 -4.86
CA VAL A 106 -55.90 -5.59 -4.83
C VAL A 106 -56.08 -6.56 -3.68
N ALA A 107 -55.40 -7.70 -3.75
CA ALA A 107 -55.43 -8.72 -2.71
C ALA A 107 -54.43 -8.39 -1.59
N GLU A 108 -54.64 -8.91 -0.38
CA GLU A 108 -53.77 -8.73 0.76
C GLU A 108 -52.33 -9.23 0.47
N VAL A 109 -52.17 -10.27 -0.33
CA VAL A 109 -50.86 -10.82 -0.72
C VAL A 109 -49.99 -9.77 -1.41
N GLU A 110 -50.58 -8.81 -2.15
CA GLU A 110 -49.81 -7.74 -2.81
C GLU A 110 -49.23 -6.76 -1.77
N VAL A 111 -49.92 -6.51 -0.66
CA VAL A 111 -49.43 -5.69 0.43
C VAL A 111 -48.22 -6.40 1.08
N VAL A 112 -48.33 -7.71 1.38
CA VAL A 112 -47.25 -8.50 1.94
C VAL A 112 -46.02 -8.53 1.00
N GLN A 113 -46.23 -8.58 -0.32
CA GLN A 113 -45.15 -8.50 -1.30
C GLN A 113 -44.41 -7.16 -1.26
N THR A 114 -45.12 -6.04 -1.10
CA THR A 114 -44.49 -4.71 -0.98
C THR A 114 -43.71 -4.58 0.35
N GLU A 115 -44.20 -5.21 1.43
CA GLU A 115 -43.44 -5.27 2.71
C GLU A 115 -42.15 -6.06 2.55
N ALA A 116 -42.19 -7.21 1.88
CA ALA A 116 -41.00 -8.00 1.59
C ALA A 116 -39.98 -7.22 0.71
N GLU A 117 -40.49 -6.43 -0.24
CA GLU A 117 -39.62 -5.57 -1.08
C GLU A 117 -38.92 -4.47 -0.24
N ILE A 118 -39.64 -3.82 0.70
CA ILE A 118 -39.03 -2.84 1.61
C ILE A 118 -37.92 -3.50 2.42
N ALA A 119 -38.18 -4.66 3.05
CA ALA A 119 -37.16 -5.37 3.83
C ALA A 119 -35.93 -5.73 2.98
N ASN A 120 -36.10 -6.12 1.70
CA ASN A 120 -35.03 -6.38 0.79
C ASN A 120 -34.22 -5.10 0.45
N ARG A 121 -34.90 -3.96 0.26
CA ARG A 121 -34.20 -2.67 0.03
C ARG A 121 -33.45 -2.17 1.25
N GLU A 122 -34.00 -2.36 2.45
CA GLU A 122 -33.32 -2.05 3.73
C GLU A 122 -32.07 -2.90 3.92
N ASP A 123 -32.10 -4.20 3.58
CA ASP A 123 -30.93 -5.07 3.63
C ASP A 123 -29.84 -4.61 2.65
N GLN A 124 -30.24 -4.23 1.42
CA GLN A 124 -29.31 -3.65 0.45
C GLN A 124 -28.70 -2.34 0.96
N LEU A 125 -29.48 -1.48 1.61
CA LEU A 125 -28.98 -0.25 2.21
C LEU A 125 -27.99 -0.53 3.36
N LEU A 126 -28.29 -1.50 4.21
CA LEU A 126 -27.39 -1.92 5.29
C LEU A 126 -26.04 -2.41 4.71
N THR A 127 -26.12 -3.21 3.65
CA THR A 127 -24.93 -3.70 2.95
C THR A 127 -24.13 -2.54 2.37
N ALA A 128 -24.75 -1.58 1.70
CA ALA A 128 -24.07 -0.40 1.15
C ALA A 128 -23.41 0.44 2.25
N ARG A 129 -24.05 0.63 3.40
CA ARG A 129 -23.45 1.32 4.55
C ARG A 129 -22.23 0.60 5.11
N ASN A 130 -22.23 -0.74 5.11
CA ASN A 130 -21.07 -1.52 5.50
C ASN A 130 -19.93 -1.37 4.48
N THR A 131 -20.23 -1.29 3.18
CA THR A 131 -19.24 -1.03 2.14
C THR A 131 -18.55 0.33 2.34
N VAL A 132 -19.30 1.38 2.72
CA VAL A 132 -18.71 2.68 3.05
C VAL A 132 -17.70 2.55 4.19
N ARG A 133 -18.06 1.83 5.28
CA ARG A 133 -17.13 1.63 6.41
C ARG A 133 -15.86 0.90 5.99
N GLN A 134 -15.99 -0.13 5.16
CA GLN A 134 -14.84 -0.88 4.64
C GLN A 134 -13.95 0.02 3.76
N ALA A 135 -14.54 0.85 2.91
CA ALA A 135 -13.80 1.80 2.08
C ALA A 135 -13.08 2.87 2.93
N GLN A 136 -13.73 3.39 3.98
CA GLN A 136 -13.10 4.30 4.95
C GLN A 136 -11.92 3.65 5.66
N ASP A 137 -12.06 2.41 6.11
CA ASP A 137 -10.99 1.69 6.79
C ASP A 137 -9.82 1.43 5.85
N ARG A 138 -10.08 1.06 4.59
CA ARG A 138 -9.05 0.89 3.57
C ARG A 138 -8.29 2.19 3.31
N LEU A 139 -8.99 3.29 3.11
CA LEU A 139 -8.38 4.59 2.91
C LEU A 139 -7.55 5.02 4.13
N ARG A 140 -8.06 4.79 5.34
CA ARG A 140 -7.36 5.08 6.59
C ARG A 140 -6.03 4.34 6.69
N LEU A 141 -6.00 3.05 6.35
CA LEU A 141 -4.78 2.24 6.35
C LEU A 141 -3.71 2.77 5.38
N LEU A 142 -4.13 3.40 4.27
CA LEU A 142 -3.20 3.90 3.25
C LEU A 142 -2.64 5.29 3.55
N ILE A 143 -3.42 6.15 4.24
CA ILE A 143 -3.04 7.56 4.41
C ILE A 143 -2.67 7.96 5.85
N THR A 144 -2.94 7.09 6.83
CA THR A 144 -2.68 7.38 8.24
C THR A 144 -1.46 6.59 8.72
N GLU A 145 -0.46 7.29 9.25
CA GLU A 145 0.57 6.65 10.08
C GLU A 145 -0.06 6.29 11.42
N PHE A 146 -0.20 4.98 11.69
CA PHE A 146 -0.71 4.53 12.98
C PHE A 146 0.37 4.69 14.04
N ASP A 147 0.31 5.77 14.81
CA ASP A 147 1.06 5.86 16.07
C ASP A 147 0.29 5.13 17.16
N SER A 148 0.84 4.01 17.60
CA SER A 148 0.23 3.13 18.61
C SER A 148 0.04 3.78 19.97
N GLN A 149 0.51 5.02 20.19
CA GLN A 149 0.42 5.72 21.47
C GLN A 149 -0.88 6.51 21.66
N ASP A 150 -1.49 7.03 20.63
CA ASP A 150 -2.66 7.91 20.79
C ASP A 150 -4.02 7.21 20.61
N GLY A 151 -4.09 6.03 20.01
CA GLY A 151 -5.32 5.22 19.90
C GLY A 151 -6.52 5.90 19.21
N ASN A 152 -6.35 7.14 18.72
CA ASN A 152 -7.41 7.97 18.16
C ASN A 152 -7.50 7.89 16.62
N ASP A 153 -6.57 7.19 15.99
CA ASP A 153 -6.47 7.12 14.52
C ASP A 153 -7.70 6.44 13.87
N TRP A 154 -8.35 5.56 14.61
CA TRP A 154 -9.58 4.90 14.18
C TRP A 154 -10.83 5.77 14.27
N ALA A 155 -10.78 6.89 15.00
CA ALA A 155 -11.90 7.81 15.16
C ALA A 155 -12.00 8.86 14.05
N ILE A 156 -11.03 8.91 13.12
CA ILE A 156 -11.03 9.85 12.02
C ILE A 156 -12.09 9.42 10.99
N ASP A 157 -13.07 10.28 10.76
CA ASP A 157 -14.08 10.08 9.72
C ASP A 157 -13.68 10.87 8.46
N PHE A 158 -13.53 10.16 7.35
CA PHE A 158 -13.14 10.76 6.07
C PHE A 158 -14.40 11.14 5.28
N GLN A 159 -14.51 12.43 4.96
CA GLN A 159 -15.57 12.93 4.10
C GLN A 159 -14.96 13.44 2.80
N PRO A 160 -15.17 12.75 1.67
CA PRO A 160 -14.77 13.24 0.37
C PRO A 160 -15.41 14.59 0.06
N ILE A 161 -14.61 15.55 -0.40
CA ILE A 161 -15.07 16.89 -0.77
C ILE A 161 -15.36 16.97 -2.28
N SER A 162 -14.72 16.10 -3.06
CA SER A 162 -14.85 16.12 -4.52
C SER A 162 -16.24 15.62 -4.95
N GLU A 163 -16.80 16.31 -5.94
CA GLU A 163 -17.96 15.80 -6.68
C GLU A 163 -17.48 14.74 -7.68
N LEU A 164 -18.37 13.77 -8.00
CA LEU A 164 -18.08 12.81 -9.06
C LEU A 164 -17.87 13.58 -10.37
N PRO A 165 -16.71 13.40 -11.03
CA PRO A 165 -16.48 14.06 -12.31
C PRO A 165 -17.48 13.57 -13.35
N GLU A 166 -17.99 14.47 -14.18
CA GLU A 166 -18.73 14.05 -15.35
C GLU A 166 -17.84 13.17 -16.24
N ALA A 167 -18.42 12.08 -16.74
CA ALA A 167 -17.71 11.17 -17.64
C ALA A 167 -17.40 11.89 -18.95
N VAL A 168 -16.23 12.49 -19.03
CA VAL A 168 -15.69 13.05 -20.27
C VAL A 168 -15.00 11.94 -21.04
N ALA A 169 -15.48 11.64 -22.25
CA ALA A 169 -14.79 10.72 -23.13
C ALA A 169 -13.44 11.33 -23.55
N THR A 170 -12.38 10.98 -22.82
CA THR A 170 -11.02 11.36 -23.20
C THR A 170 -10.57 10.44 -24.31
N THR A 171 -10.47 10.95 -25.54
CA THR A 171 -9.81 10.25 -26.64
C THR A 171 -8.30 10.33 -26.40
N MET A 172 -7.75 9.33 -25.72
CA MET A 172 -6.31 9.23 -25.56
C MET A 172 -5.73 8.69 -26.87
N ASN A 173 -4.80 9.44 -27.47
CA ASN A 173 -4.00 8.91 -28.58
C ASN A 173 -3.02 7.88 -28.00
N TRP A 174 -3.14 6.64 -28.44
CA TRP A 174 -2.32 5.54 -27.92
C TRP A 174 -0.82 5.74 -28.24
N GLU A 175 -0.47 6.44 -29.33
CA GLU A 175 0.92 6.74 -29.71
C GLU A 175 1.56 7.70 -28.71
N ASP A 176 0.88 8.80 -28.37
CA ASP A 176 1.36 9.77 -27.37
C ASP A 176 1.47 9.11 -25.99
N ALA A 177 0.52 8.25 -25.64
CA ALA A 177 0.55 7.51 -24.38
C ALA A 177 1.72 6.51 -24.30
N LEU A 178 2.07 5.88 -25.44
CA LEU A 178 3.22 4.98 -25.53
C LEU A 178 4.54 5.73 -25.36
N ASP A 179 4.70 6.89 -25.98
CA ASP A 179 5.91 7.70 -25.88
C ASP A 179 6.13 8.16 -24.42
N VAL A 180 5.09 8.65 -23.77
CA VAL A 180 5.15 9.02 -22.35
C VAL A 180 5.47 7.80 -21.47
N ALA A 181 4.88 6.65 -21.75
CA ALA A 181 5.14 5.43 -21.00
C ALA A 181 6.60 4.96 -21.14
N LEU A 182 7.18 5.05 -22.34
CA LEU A 182 8.57 4.66 -22.57
C LEU A 182 9.58 5.58 -21.86
N GLU A 183 9.22 6.83 -21.63
CA GLU A 183 10.08 7.81 -20.94
C GLU A 183 9.90 7.80 -19.42
N GLU A 184 8.66 7.67 -18.94
CA GLU A 184 8.34 7.92 -17.54
C GLU A 184 8.19 6.67 -16.66
N ARG A 185 7.94 5.50 -17.24
CA ARG A 185 7.74 4.28 -16.45
C ARG A 185 9.01 3.85 -15.72
N ALA A 186 8.91 3.76 -14.38
CA ALA A 186 10.04 3.40 -13.51
C ALA A 186 10.50 1.95 -13.73
N ASP A 187 9.58 1.01 -14.00
CA ASP A 187 9.91 -0.39 -14.29
C ASP A 187 10.76 -0.54 -15.58
N LEU A 188 10.49 0.29 -16.61
CA LEU A 188 11.31 0.30 -17.82
C LEU A 188 12.69 0.93 -17.59
N ARG A 189 12.78 1.95 -16.71
CA ARG A 189 14.07 2.53 -16.31
C ARG A 189 14.88 1.52 -15.53
N GLN A 190 14.26 0.82 -14.57
CA GLN A 190 14.90 -0.26 -13.81
C GLN A 190 15.46 -1.36 -14.71
N ALA A 191 14.74 -1.78 -15.75
CA ALA A 191 15.18 -2.80 -16.69
C ALA A 191 16.34 -2.33 -17.63
N ARG A 192 16.61 -1.03 -17.73
CA ARG A 192 17.70 -0.46 -18.55
C ARG A 192 19.02 -0.31 -17.78
N VAL A 193 18.99 -0.35 -16.45
CA VAL A 193 20.17 -0.32 -15.58
C VAL A 193 20.89 -1.65 -15.59
#